data_7aae24d9a88057d29e2f58375140eb79
#
_entry.id   7aae24d9a88057d29e2f58375140eb79
#
_cell.length_a   1.000
_cell.length_b   1.000
_cell.length_c   1.000
_cell.angle_alpha   90.00
_cell.angle_beta   90.00
_cell.angle_gamma   90.00
#
_symmetry.space_group_name_H-M   'P 1'
#
loop_
_entity.id
_entity.type
_entity.pdbx_description
1 polymer ?
#
loop_
_entity_poly.entity_id
_entity_poly.type
_entity_poly.pdbx_seq_one_letter_code
_entity_poly.pdbx_strand_id
1 'polypeptide(L)'
;MKRILLLCLVALLVTACTKKEEKIEMSEMNAEFVGKWAGEIEIPNTPLPIIIELTKDAGTFSVPAQGLKDLPFKSIAYDGDKVNISIDLQGTAIKITGALKDEQIKATFTQNGGTFPIILTKYEDQPVTYETISIPVENGDLKIALEKPTEEKPSPVALIIAGSGPTDKDGNSVIAGQNDSYKMLAEGLAKEGIATIRYDKRGVGDNTGLFTKEEDITFELFADDAVKIIQYLQSNEAFTSVHVIGHSEGSLLGMLAAQKTGVESFVSLAGVGRAVDELVLEQLAGQLTPELITETKNALASLKKGELVEKVSPELQGLFRPSVQPYMISWLKYNPVSVIQNLEARTLIVQGTNDLQVVAMDAEALKKGKNDTTLLYVEGMNHILKNAPTDREGNLATYADATLPLHPELLPAICAFMKEEQ
;
A
#
# COMPACT_ATOMS: atom_id res chain seq x y z
N MET A 1 -47.13 -46.93 69.26
CA MET A 1 -46.43 -47.34 68.05
C MET A 1 -45.81 -46.09 67.38
N LYS A 2 -44.61 -45.73 67.69
CA LYS A 2 -43.87 -44.67 67.04
C LYS A 2 -42.45 -45.19 66.84
N ARG A 3 -42.09 -45.43 65.59
CA ARG A 3 -40.71 -45.80 65.18
C ARG A 3 -39.85 -44.56 65.14
N ILE A 4 -38.79 -44.54 65.93
CA ILE A 4 -37.78 -43.56 65.98
C ILE A 4 -36.71 -43.98 64.91
N LEU A 5 -36.48 -43.15 63.89
CA LEU A 5 -35.47 -43.39 62.89
C LEU A 5 -34.17 -42.70 63.35
N LEU A 6 -33.14 -43.51 63.56
CA LEU A 6 -31.77 -43.03 63.93
C LEU A 6 -31.02 -42.67 62.68
N LEU A 7 -30.73 -41.40 62.53
CA LEU A 7 -29.85 -40.90 61.45
C LEU A 7 -28.41 -41.01 61.92
N CYS A 8 -27.64 -41.89 61.28
CA CYS A 8 -26.18 -41.89 61.41
C CYS A 8 -25.59 -40.83 60.48
N LEU A 9 -24.94 -39.78 61.05
CA LEU A 9 -24.19 -38.76 60.35
C LEU A 9 -22.80 -39.33 60.06
N VAL A 10 -22.54 -39.70 58.78
CA VAL A 10 -21.18 -40.01 58.29
C VAL A 10 -20.52 -38.72 57.86
N ALA A 11 -19.56 -38.26 58.63
CA ALA A 11 -18.71 -37.15 58.27
C ALA A 11 -17.69 -37.62 57.23
N LEU A 12 -17.93 -37.27 55.95
CA LEU A 12 -16.96 -37.39 54.87
C LEU A 12 -15.98 -36.23 54.96
N LEU A 13 -14.77 -36.52 55.42
CA LEU A 13 -13.62 -35.63 55.30
C LEU A 13 -13.22 -35.53 53.80
N VAL A 14 -13.70 -34.51 53.12
CA VAL A 14 -13.21 -34.13 51.83
C VAL A 14 -11.90 -33.37 52.02
N THR A 15 -10.77 -34.05 51.85
CA THR A 15 -9.47 -33.41 51.70
C THR A 15 -9.46 -32.70 50.36
N ALA A 16 -9.79 -31.41 50.35
CA ALA A 16 -9.57 -30.52 49.22
C ALA A 16 -8.06 -30.36 49.01
N CYS A 17 -7.52 -31.09 48.01
CA CYS A 17 -6.26 -30.72 47.42
C CYS A 17 -6.42 -29.36 46.72
N THR A 18 -6.17 -28.28 47.43
CA THR A 18 -5.93 -27.00 46.82
C THR A 18 -4.63 -27.12 46.02
N LYS A 19 -4.74 -27.30 44.71
CA LYS A 19 -3.68 -26.96 43.80
C LYS A 19 -3.38 -25.47 44.06
N LYS A 20 -2.23 -25.20 44.67
CA LYS A 20 -1.64 -23.90 44.72
C LYS A 20 -1.39 -23.50 43.25
N GLU A 21 -2.24 -22.63 42.69
CA GLU A 21 -1.85 -21.88 41.51
C GLU A 21 -0.61 -21.11 41.94
N GLU A 22 0.55 -21.52 41.48
CA GLU A 22 1.74 -20.71 41.53
C GLU A 22 1.41 -19.41 40.76
N LYS A 23 1.15 -18.35 41.49
CA LYS A 23 1.26 -17.00 40.96
C LYS A 23 2.69 -16.88 40.47
N ILE A 24 2.88 -17.00 39.17
CA ILE A 24 4.12 -16.59 38.52
C ILE A 24 4.19 -15.09 38.78
N GLU A 25 5.03 -14.65 39.74
CA GLU A 25 5.41 -13.26 39.88
C GLU A 25 6.17 -12.94 38.60
N MET A 26 5.50 -12.24 37.66
CA MET A 26 6.15 -11.72 36.49
C MET A 26 7.19 -10.70 36.96
N SER A 27 8.45 -10.92 36.60
CA SER A 27 9.53 -9.97 36.92
C SER A 27 9.27 -8.66 36.17
N GLU A 28 9.74 -7.53 36.72
CA GLU A 28 9.56 -6.24 36.05
C GLU A 28 10.19 -6.27 34.65
N MET A 29 9.56 -5.55 33.72
CA MET A 29 10.04 -5.39 32.34
C MET A 29 11.44 -4.74 32.36
N ASN A 30 12.38 -5.29 31.59
CA ASN A 30 13.63 -4.60 31.30
C ASN A 30 13.33 -3.30 30.51
N ALA A 31 13.75 -2.17 31.04
CA ALA A 31 13.49 -0.85 30.47
C ALA A 31 14.06 -0.67 29.04
N GLU A 32 15.08 -1.45 28.68
CA GLU A 32 15.68 -1.43 27.35
C GLU A 32 14.71 -1.90 26.24
N PHE A 33 13.62 -2.60 26.57
CA PHE A 33 12.59 -2.94 25.59
C PHE A 33 11.91 -1.70 25.00
N VAL A 34 11.74 -0.62 25.77
CA VAL A 34 10.97 0.55 25.35
C VAL A 34 11.58 1.20 24.12
N GLY A 35 10.73 1.49 23.12
CA GLY A 35 11.08 2.16 21.87
C GLY A 35 10.78 1.29 20.64
N LYS A 36 11.26 1.77 19.51
CA LYS A 36 11.07 1.09 18.22
C LYS A 36 12.20 0.09 17.93
N TRP A 37 11.80 -0.99 17.31
CA TRP A 37 12.67 -2.09 16.92
C TRP A 37 12.34 -2.50 15.48
N ALA A 38 13.33 -2.67 14.65
CA ALA A 38 13.16 -3.16 13.28
C ALA A 38 13.96 -4.43 13.03
N GLY A 39 13.49 -5.25 12.12
CA GLY A 39 14.11 -6.49 11.68
C GLY A 39 13.27 -7.17 10.61
N GLU A 40 13.58 -8.44 10.35
CA GLU A 40 12.89 -9.20 9.30
C GLU A 40 12.35 -10.52 9.85
N ILE A 41 11.15 -10.90 9.42
CA ILE A 41 10.67 -12.27 9.56
C ILE A 41 11.39 -13.10 8.50
N GLU A 42 12.22 -14.06 8.92
CA GLU A 42 13.05 -14.88 8.03
C GLU A 42 12.21 -15.93 7.29
N ILE A 43 11.32 -15.48 6.39
CA ILE A 43 10.57 -16.36 5.50
C ILE A 43 11.51 -16.81 4.38
N PRO A 44 11.66 -18.14 4.10
CA PRO A 44 12.53 -18.61 3.04
C PRO A 44 12.22 -17.95 1.69
N ASN A 45 13.24 -17.42 1.03
CA ASN A 45 13.19 -16.71 -0.26
C ASN A 45 12.41 -15.38 -0.27
N THR A 46 11.77 -14.98 0.85
CA THR A 46 10.98 -13.74 0.89
C THR A 46 11.01 -13.19 2.31
N PRO A 47 12.16 -12.72 2.83
CA PRO A 47 12.23 -12.09 4.14
C PRO A 47 11.29 -10.89 4.18
N LEU A 48 10.58 -10.69 5.30
CA LEU A 48 9.56 -9.67 5.43
C LEU A 48 9.98 -8.65 6.50
N PRO A 49 10.35 -7.42 6.12
CA PRO A 49 10.70 -6.36 7.06
C PRO A 49 9.52 -5.97 7.96
N ILE A 50 9.79 -5.81 9.25
CA ILE A 50 8.82 -5.41 10.25
C ILE A 50 9.39 -4.33 11.17
N ILE A 51 8.49 -3.52 11.72
CA ILE A 51 8.78 -2.59 12.80
C ILE A 51 7.84 -2.88 13.97
N ILE A 52 8.39 -2.91 15.17
CA ILE A 52 7.63 -3.11 16.42
C ILE A 52 7.94 -1.92 17.34
N GLU A 53 6.91 -1.25 17.84
CA GLU A 53 7.06 -0.28 18.90
C GLU A 53 6.62 -0.90 20.22
N LEU A 54 7.48 -0.85 21.23
CA LEU A 54 7.27 -1.43 22.55
C LEU A 54 7.17 -0.34 23.61
N THR A 55 6.12 -0.41 24.42
CA THR A 55 5.97 0.35 25.65
C THR A 55 5.76 -0.61 26.83
N LYS A 56 5.59 -0.08 28.04
CA LYS A 56 5.39 -0.91 29.23
C LYS A 56 4.17 -1.83 29.13
N ASP A 57 3.05 -1.32 28.63
CA ASP A 57 1.76 -2.00 28.71
C ASP A 57 1.09 -2.18 27.33
N ALA A 58 1.72 -1.69 26.27
CA ALA A 58 1.18 -1.67 24.92
C ALA A 58 2.30 -1.71 23.87
N GLY A 59 1.92 -1.76 22.61
CA GLY A 59 2.82 -1.63 21.48
C GLY A 59 2.09 -1.79 20.17
N THR A 60 2.83 -1.60 19.09
CA THR A 60 2.31 -1.70 17.73
C THR A 60 3.20 -2.57 16.86
N PHE A 61 2.60 -3.10 15.81
CA PHE A 61 3.24 -3.93 14.79
C PHE A 61 3.00 -3.33 13.43
N SER A 62 4.07 -3.14 12.68
CA SER A 62 4.02 -2.61 11.32
C SER A 62 4.74 -3.52 10.36
N VAL A 63 4.18 -3.67 9.15
CA VAL A 63 4.76 -4.38 8.02
C VAL A 63 4.73 -3.44 6.83
N PRO A 64 5.75 -2.57 6.67
CA PRO A 64 5.74 -1.52 5.65
C PRO A 64 5.49 -2.04 4.24
N ALA A 65 6.13 -3.16 3.85
CA ALA A 65 5.93 -3.79 2.55
C ALA A 65 4.48 -4.25 2.28
N GLN A 66 3.65 -4.39 3.33
CA GLN A 66 2.24 -4.75 3.21
C GLN A 66 1.31 -3.56 3.49
N GLY A 67 1.84 -2.35 3.63
CA GLY A 67 1.07 -1.15 3.97
C GLY A 67 0.48 -1.17 5.38
N LEU A 68 0.84 -2.16 6.21
CA LEU A 68 0.37 -2.27 7.58
C LEU A 68 1.20 -1.36 8.48
N LYS A 69 0.55 -0.38 9.12
CA LYS A 69 1.20 0.56 10.03
C LYS A 69 0.50 0.59 11.38
N ASP A 70 1.31 0.53 12.45
CA ASP A 70 0.91 0.76 13.84
C ASP A 70 -0.30 -0.08 14.30
N LEU A 71 -0.42 -1.34 13.82
CA LEU A 71 -1.46 -2.28 14.30
C LEU A 71 -1.24 -2.53 15.80
N PRO A 72 -2.21 -2.19 16.66
CA PRO A 72 -2.03 -2.34 18.10
C PRO A 72 -1.94 -3.81 18.50
N PHE A 73 -1.12 -4.12 19.49
CA PHE A 73 -1.09 -5.44 20.07
C PHE A 73 -2.41 -5.77 20.77
N LYS A 74 -2.85 -7.00 20.64
CA LYS A 74 -3.95 -7.54 21.46
C LYS A 74 -3.52 -7.69 22.92
N SER A 75 -2.27 -8.09 23.15
CA SER A 75 -1.65 -8.17 24.48
C SER A 75 -0.13 -8.21 24.37
N ILE A 76 0.51 -7.72 25.41
CA ILE A 76 1.94 -7.85 25.62
C ILE A 76 2.22 -8.25 27.08
N ALA A 77 3.20 -9.10 27.29
CA ALA A 77 3.64 -9.53 28.62
C ALA A 77 5.17 -9.65 28.64
N TYR A 78 5.77 -9.20 29.73
CA TYR A 78 7.19 -9.28 29.98
C TYR A 78 7.51 -10.21 31.17
N ASP A 79 8.66 -10.83 31.14
CA ASP A 79 9.25 -11.59 32.22
C ASP A 79 10.78 -11.35 32.20
N GLY A 80 11.23 -10.28 32.88
CA GLY A 80 12.61 -9.79 32.81
C GLY A 80 13.01 -9.43 31.39
N ASP A 81 13.96 -10.17 30.84
CA ASP A 81 14.45 -10.01 29.47
C ASP A 81 13.61 -10.74 28.43
N LYS A 82 12.46 -11.30 28.80
CA LYS A 82 11.57 -11.99 27.85
C LYS A 82 10.37 -11.14 27.52
N VAL A 83 9.87 -11.26 26.29
CA VAL A 83 8.65 -10.62 25.81
C VAL A 83 7.76 -11.62 25.07
N ASN A 84 6.46 -11.54 25.33
CA ASN A 84 5.42 -12.30 24.64
C ASN A 84 4.38 -11.33 24.13
N ILE A 85 4.17 -11.30 22.81
CA ILE A 85 3.24 -10.40 22.12
C ILE A 85 2.19 -11.24 21.41
N SER A 86 0.94 -10.81 21.50
CA SER A 86 -0.17 -11.35 20.72
C SER A 86 -0.79 -10.23 19.90
N ILE A 87 -1.05 -10.50 18.63
CA ILE A 87 -1.62 -9.55 17.67
C ILE A 87 -2.82 -10.26 17.01
N ASP A 88 -3.85 -9.50 16.70
CA ASP A 88 -5.00 -9.98 15.93
C ASP A 88 -5.03 -9.23 14.59
N LEU A 89 -4.75 -9.93 13.52
CA LEU A 89 -4.85 -9.39 12.18
C LEU A 89 -6.12 -9.92 11.53
N GLN A 90 -7.22 -9.18 11.68
CA GLN A 90 -8.53 -9.51 11.09
C GLN A 90 -8.99 -10.96 11.39
N GLY A 91 -8.86 -11.37 12.64
CA GLY A 91 -9.21 -12.74 13.08
C GLY A 91 -8.08 -13.76 12.95
N THR A 92 -6.96 -13.40 12.33
CA THR A 92 -5.75 -14.24 12.30
C THR A 92 -4.85 -13.90 13.49
N ALA A 93 -4.59 -14.88 14.33
CA ALA A 93 -3.71 -14.72 15.49
C ALA A 93 -2.24 -14.77 15.08
N ILE A 94 -1.48 -13.74 15.46
CA ILE A 94 -0.02 -13.68 15.36
C ILE A 94 0.55 -13.70 16.78
N LYS A 95 1.63 -14.45 16.98
CA LYS A 95 2.40 -14.47 18.24
C LYS A 95 3.87 -14.18 17.96
N ILE A 96 4.45 -13.33 18.81
CA ILE A 96 5.90 -13.08 18.80
C ILE A 96 6.40 -13.36 20.23
N THR A 97 7.35 -14.26 20.36
CA THR A 97 7.95 -14.64 21.62
C THR A 97 9.45 -14.51 21.51
N GLY A 98 10.08 -13.73 22.38
CA GLY A 98 11.52 -13.45 22.28
C GLY A 98 12.17 -13.04 23.58
N ALA A 99 13.47 -12.79 23.49
CA ALA A 99 14.26 -12.30 24.59
C ALA A 99 15.24 -11.23 24.11
N LEU A 100 15.43 -10.22 24.96
CA LEU A 100 16.44 -9.18 24.80
C LEU A 100 17.81 -9.74 25.21
N LYS A 101 18.76 -9.69 24.31
CA LYS A 101 20.14 -10.12 24.54
C LYS A 101 21.09 -9.36 23.63
N ASP A 102 22.17 -8.83 24.18
CA ASP A 102 23.19 -8.11 23.42
C ASP A 102 22.60 -6.97 22.56
N GLU A 103 21.72 -6.16 23.14
CA GLU A 103 20.99 -5.04 22.48
C GLU A 103 20.09 -5.47 21.28
N GLN A 104 19.78 -6.74 21.16
CA GLN A 104 18.89 -7.31 20.15
C GLN A 104 17.75 -8.07 20.80
N ILE A 105 16.56 -8.02 20.19
CA ILE A 105 15.47 -8.94 20.54
C ILE A 105 15.54 -10.11 19.55
N LYS A 106 15.94 -11.28 20.05
CA LYS A 106 15.89 -12.55 19.30
C LYS A 106 14.56 -13.22 19.58
N ALA A 107 13.74 -13.33 18.57
CA ALA A 107 12.35 -13.76 18.72
C ALA A 107 11.94 -14.78 17.67
N THR A 108 10.76 -15.33 17.89
CA THR A 108 10.08 -16.25 16.98
C THR A 108 8.71 -15.66 16.64
N PHE A 109 8.42 -15.53 15.36
CA PHE A 109 7.11 -15.16 14.81
C PHE A 109 6.31 -16.42 14.49
N THR A 110 5.04 -16.47 14.88
CA THR A 110 4.15 -17.62 14.62
C THR A 110 2.83 -17.11 14.06
N GLN A 111 2.43 -17.61 12.89
CA GLN A 111 1.15 -17.33 12.22
C GLN A 111 0.70 -18.54 11.40
N ASN A 112 -0.59 -18.90 11.48
CA ASN A 112 -1.18 -19.99 10.67
C ASN A 112 -0.41 -21.31 10.73
N GLY A 113 0.21 -21.64 11.90
CA GLY A 113 1.02 -22.84 12.07
C GLY A 113 2.45 -22.73 11.55
N GLY A 114 2.79 -21.70 10.81
CA GLY A 114 4.15 -21.37 10.43
C GLY A 114 4.91 -20.66 11.56
N THR A 115 6.21 -20.95 11.69
CA THR A 115 7.08 -20.38 12.71
C THR A 115 8.40 -19.97 12.08
N PHE A 116 8.77 -18.69 12.25
CA PHE A 116 9.94 -18.08 11.62
C PHE A 116 10.77 -17.32 12.64
N PRO A 117 12.10 -17.33 12.56
CA PRO A 117 12.96 -16.52 13.40
C PRO A 117 12.84 -15.03 13.04
N ILE A 118 13.09 -14.19 14.04
CA ILE A 118 13.21 -12.73 13.90
C ILE A 118 14.39 -12.26 14.74
N ILE A 119 15.18 -11.36 14.21
CA ILE A 119 16.16 -10.58 14.97
C ILE A 119 15.81 -9.12 14.81
N LEU A 120 15.50 -8.45 15.93
CA LEU A 120 15.16 -7.04 15.95
C LEU A 120 16.30 -6.24 16.58
N THR A 121 16.62 -5.11 15.98
CA THR A 121 17.57 -4.11 16.48
C THR A 121 16.85 -2.80 16.77
N LYS A 122 17.40 -1.95 17.62
CA LYS A 122 16.86 -0.60 17.87
C LYS A 122 16.71 0.15 16.55
N TYR A 123 15.58 0.84 16.43
CA TYR A 123 15.22 1.58 15.24
C TYR A 123 14.84 3.01 15.62
N GLU A 124 15.35 3.96 14.87
CA GLU A 124 14.96 5.36 14.96
C GLU A 124 14.33 5.76 13.65
N ASP A 125 13.16 6.41 13.73
CA ASP A 125 12.50 6.94 12.52
C ASP A 125 13.46 7.92 11.84
N GLN A 126 13.59 7.77 10.53
CA GLN A 126 14.34 8.77 9.76
C GLN A 126 13.54 10.08 9.75
N PRO A 127 14.20 11.23 9.87
CA PRO A 127 13.54 12.52 9.75
C PRO A 127 12.78 12.59 8.42
N VAL A 128 11.50 12.98 8.48
CA VAL A 128 10.71 13.23 7.28
C VAL A 128 10.99 14.64 6.76
N THR A 129 11.07 14.77 5.43
CA THR A 129 11.33 16.04 4.74
C THR A 129 10.03 16.78 4.40
N TYR A 130 8.90 16.08 4.45
CA TYR A 130 7.60 16.59 4.05
C TYR A 130 6.75 17.08 5.23
N GLU A 131 5.83 17.99 4.92
CA GLU A 131 4.76 18.41 5.82
C GLU A 131 3.54 17.51 5.65
N THR A 132 2.92 17.07 6.75
CA THR A 132 1.67 16.31 6.71
C THR A 132 0.47 17.26 6.77
N ILE A 133 -0.43 17.13 5.80
CA ILE A 133 -1.68 17.89 5.73
C ILE A 133 -2.84 16.89 5.78
N SER A 134 -3.92 17.25 6.49
CA SER A 134 -5.15 16.48 6.56
C SER A 134 -6.24 17.13 5.70
N ILE A 135 -6.84 16.34 4.81
CA ILE A 135 -7.91 16.78 3.89
C ILE A 135 -9.19 16.01 4.23
N PRO A 136 -10.29 16.68 4.53
CA PRO A 136 -11.58 16.01 4.77
C PRO A 136 -12.05 15.27 3.50
N VAL A 137 -12.30 13.97 3.66
CA VAL A 137 -12.82 13.07 2.61
C VAL A 137 -13.96 12.24 3.17
N GLU A 138 -14.55 11.39 2.35
CA GLU A 138 -15.54 10.44 2.83
C GLU A 138 -14.92 9.50 3.89
N ASN A 139 -15.59 9.39 5.02
CA ASN A 139 -15.23 8.56 6.19
C ASN A 139 -13.98 9.01 6.98
N GLY A 140 -13.55 10.27 6.88
CA GLY A 140 -12.51 10.82 7.73
C GLY A 140 -11.58 11.82 7.06
N ASP A 141 -10.34 11.89 7.55
CA ASP A 141 -9.34 12.83 7.06
C ASP A 141 -8.23 12.07 6.32
N LEU A 142 -8.04 12.37 5.05
CA LEU A 142 -6.95 11.84 4.23
C LEU A 142 -5.66 12.63 4.53
N LYS A 143 -4.67 11.94 5.03
CA LYS A 143 -3.34 12.50 5.27
C LYS A 143 -2.53 12.46 3.98
N ILE A 144 -1.97 13.60 3.62
CA ILE A 144 -1.11 13.76 2.46
C ILE A 144 0.25 14.32 2.88
N ALA A 145 1.29 13.98 2.15
CA ALA A 145 2.65 14.45 2.34
C ALA A 145 2.95 15.53 1.32
N LEU A 146 3.22 16.75 1.79
CA LEU A 146 3.65 17.89 0.98
C LEU A 146 5.17 18.03 1.05
N GLU A 147 5.85 17.81 -0.06
CA GLU A 147 7.27 18.13 -0.25
C GLU A 147 7.37 19.52 -0.87
N LYS A 148 8.05 20.44 -0.21
CA LYS A 148 8.18 21.83 -0.65
C LYS A 148 9.52 22.09 -1.32
N PRO A 149 9.60 22.99 -2.33
CA PRO A 149 10.86 23.54 -2.76
C PRO A 149 11.58 24.27 -1.62
N THR A 150 12.90 24.38 -1.74
CA THR A 150 13.72 25.08 -0.74
C THR A 150 13.42 26.58 -0.69
N GLU A 151 12.99 27.17 -1.81
CA GLU A 151 12.63 28.59 -1.89
C GLU A 151 11.21 28.82 -1.36
N GLU A 152 11.07 29.70 -0.37
CA GLU A 152 9.78 30.12 0.21
C GLU A 152 9.06 31.13 -0.71
N LYS A 153 8.54 30.66 -1.83
CA LYS A 153 7.69 31.44 -2.75
C LYS A 153 6.58 30.57 -3.31
N PRO A 154 5.48 31.17 -3.81
CA PRO A 154 4.47 30.38 -4.53
C PRO A 154 5.11 29.59 -5.67
N SER A 155 4.76 28.31 -5.77
CA SER A 155 5.35 27.37 -6.73
C SER A 155 4.29 26.55 -7.43
N PRO A 156 4.55 25.98 -8.61
CA PRO A 156 3.75 24.89 -9.15
C PRO A 156 3.67 23.72 -8.15
N VAL A 157 2.58 22.94 -8.18
CA VAL A 157 2.44 21.74 -7.37
C VAL A 157 1.98 20.56 -8.23
N ALA A 158 2.57 19.39 -8.02
CA ALA A 158 2.22 18.15 -8.69
C ALA A 158 1.66 17.12 -7.69
N LEU A 159 0.44 16.62 -7.96
CA LEU A 159 -0.14 15.50 -7.25
C LEU A 159 0.31 14.18 -7.88
N ILE A 160 0.98 13.31 -7.13
CA ILE A 160 1.37 11.97 -7.54
C ILE A 160 0.32 10.96 -7.07
N ILE A 161 -0.29 10.23 -8.02
CA ILE A 161 -1.34 9.23 -7.76
C ILE A 161 -0.78 7.84 -8.04
N ALA A 162 -0.82 6.99 -7.02
CA ALA A 162 -0.26 5.65 -7.05
C ALA A 162 -1.02 4.67 -7.97
N GLY A 163 -0.32 3.62 -8.39
CA GLY A 163 -0.86 2.48 -9.14
C GLY A 163 -1.76 1.57 -8.30
N SER A 164 -2.09 0.40 -8.85
CA SER A 164 -3.01 -0.57 -8.24
C SER A 164 -2.47 -1.19 -6.95
N GLY A 165 -3.41 -1.67 -6.12
CA GLY A 165 -3.10 -2.31 -4.85
C GLY A 165 -2.85 -1.35 -3.69
N PRO A 166 -2.50 -1.88 -2.51
CA PRO A 166 -2.24 -1.12 -1.29
C PRO A 166 -0.85 -0.49 -1.35
N THR A 167 -0.74 0.62 -2.07
CA THR A 167 0.53 1.33 -2.30
C THR A 167 0.64 2.52 -1.37
N ASP A 168 1.80 2.66 -0.72
CA ASP A 168 2.12 3.80 0.14
C ASP A 168 2.53 5.04 -0.67
N LYS A 169 2.68 6.16 0.02
CA LYS A 169 3.06 7.45 -0.58
C LYS A 169 4.44 7.45 -1.23
N ASP A 170 5.29 6.52 -0.87
CA ASP A 170 6.66 6.43 -1.37
C ASP A 170 6.78 5.48 -2.58
N GLY A 171 5.69 4.78 -2.94
CA GLY A 171 5.58 3.88 -4.08
C GLY A 171 5.80 2.41 -3.72
N ASN A 172 5.81 2.10 -2.43
CA ASN A 172 6.06 0.75 -1.94
C ASN A 172 4.77 -0.03 -1.75
N SER A 173 4.80 -1.31 -2.02
CA SER A 173 3.69 -2.24 -1.77
C SER A 173 4.17 -3.69 -1.87
N VAL A 174 3.30 -4.63 -1.49
CA VAL A 174 3.58 -6.07 -1.68
C VAL A 174 3.80 -6.42 -3.15
N ILE A 175 3.14 -5.69 -4.06
CA ILE A 175 3.22 -5.95 -5.50
C ILE A 175 4.44 -5.26 -6.12
N ALA A 176 4.69 -4.00 -5.74
CA ALA A 176 5.75 -3.17 -6.31
C ALA A 176 7.09 -3.27 -5.54
N GLY A 177 7.14 -4.03 -4.44
CA GLY A 177 8.32 -4.11 -3.56
C GLY A 177 8.61 -2.80 -2.82
N GLN A 178 9.81 -2.69 -2.28
CA GLN A 178 10.34 -1.46 -1.67
C GLN A 178 11.26 -0.76 -2.67
N ASN A 179 10.76 0.24 -3.36
CA ASN A 179 11.49 0.92 -4.45
C ASN A 179 11.62 2.43 -4.28
N ASP A 180 10.81 3.06 -3.40
CA ASP A 180 10.81 4.50 -3.08
C ASP A 180 10.69 5.43 -4.31
N SER A 181 10.12 4.96 -5.42
CA SER A 181 10.11 5.71 -6.67
C SER A 181 9.32 7.01 -6.59
N TYR A 182 8.19 7.03 -5.88
CA TYR A 182 7.42 8.28 -5.74
C TYR A 182 8.07 9.26 -4.78
N LYS A 183 8.75 8.78 -3.74
CA LYS A 183 9.58 9.60 -2.85
C LYS A 183 10.69 10.29 -3.65
N MET A 184 11.45 9.51 -4.43
CA MET A 184 12.53 10.05 -5.26
C MET A 184 12.01 11.06 -6.29
N LEU A 185 10.85 10.78 -6.90
CA LEU A 185 10.20 11.69 -7.85
C LEU A 185 9.81 13.00 -7.16
N ALA A 186 9.17 12.91 -5.98
CA ALA A 186 8.73 14.06 -5.21
C ALA A 186 9.90 14.94 -4.77
N GLU A 187 10.93 14.35 -4.17
CA GLU A 187 12.14 15.06 -3.76
C GLU A 187 12.87 15.69 -4.95
N GLY A 188 12.90 14.98 -6.09
CA GLY A 188 13.50 15.48 -7.31
C GLY A 188 12.78 16.70 -7.88
N LEU A 189 11.44 16.65 -7.97
CA LEU A 189 10.60 17.76 -8.42
C LEU A 189 10.72 18.97 -7.48
N ALA A 190 10.75 18.75 -6.15
CA ALA A 190 10.92 19.81 -5.18
C ALA A 190 12.26 20.54 -5.33
N LYS A 191 13.35 19.82 -5.61
CA LYS A 191 14.67 20.43 -5.94
C LYS A 191 14.62 21.31 -7.20
N GLU A 192 13.74 20.95 -8.13
CA GLU A 192 13.50 21.70 -9.37
C GLU A 192 12.48 22.84 -9.22
N GLY A 193 12.00 23.12 -8.00
CA GLY A 193 11.09 24.22 -7.70
C GLY A 193 9.61 23.90 -7.90
N ILE A 194 9.23 22.62 -8.01
CA ILE A 194 7.86 22.13 -8.12
C ILE A 194 7.50 21.43 -6.82
N ALA A 195 6.58 21.97 -6.03
CA ALA A 195 6.06 21.29 -4.85
C ALA A 195 5.37 19.99 -5.27
N THR A 196 5.36 19.00 -4.38
CA THR A 196 4.69 17.73 -4.69
C THR A 196 3.80 17.26 -3.54
N ILE A 197 2.69 16.63 -3.91
CA ILE A 197 1.82 15.89 -3.01
C ILE A 197 1.90 14.42 -3.35
N ARG A 198 2.08 13.59 -2.33
CA ARG A 198 1.91 12.15 -2.40
C ARG A 198 1.16 11.65 -1.16
N TYR A 199 0.51 10.51 -1.23
CA TYR A 199 -0.30 10.01 -0.14
C TYR A 199 -0.40 8.49 -0.14
N ASP A 200 -0.54 7.92 1.05
CA ASP A 200 -0.89 6.51 1.22
C ASP A 200 -2.34 6.30 0.75
N LYS A 201 -2.60 5.29 -0.04
CA LYS A 201 -3.98 4.94 -0.42
C LYS A 201 -4.81 4.62 0.83
N ARG A 202 -6.13 4.68 0.73
CA ARG A 202 -7.03 4.27 1.82
C ARG A 202 -6.69 2.87 2.31
N GLY A 203 -6.64 2.67 3.61
CA GLY A 203 -6.26 1.41 4.23
C GLY A 203 -4.76 1.15 4.32
N VAL A 204 -3.93 2.12 3.91
CA VAL A 204 -2.48 1.99 3.88
C VAL A 204 -1.84 3.08 4.75
N GLY A 205 -0.75 2.74 5.41
CA GLY A 205 0.13 3.68 6.12
C GLY A 205 -0.62 4.65 7.03
N ASP A 206 -0.43 5.95 6.78
CA ASP A 206 -1.07 7.01 7.57
C ASP A 206 -2.59 7.10 7.37
N ASN A 207 -3.13 6.45 6.32
CA ASN A 207 -4.54 6.43 5.94
C ASN A 207 -5.24 5.09 6.24
N THR A 208 -4.65 4.24 7.09
CA THR A 208 -5.23 2.95 7.52
C THR A 208 -6.64 3.14 8.12
N GLY A 209 -6.86 4.20 8.88
CA GLY A 209 -8.15 4.50 9.52
C GLY A 209 -9.29 4.86 8.56
N LEU A 210 -9.00 5.16 7.29
CA LEU A 210 -10.02 5.42 6.26
C LEU A 210 -10.59 4.15 5.61
N PHE A 211 -10.10 2.99 6.02
CA PHE A 211 -10.54 1.69 5.55
C PHE A 211 -11.54 1.10 6.55
N THR A 212 -12.80 0.97 6.18
CA THR A 212 -13.83 0.35 7.02
C THR A 212 -14.08 -1.10 6.61
N LYS A 213 -14.45 -1.30 5.34
CA LYS A 213 -14.65 -2.63 4.75
C LYS A 213 -14.16 -2.62 3.31
N GLU A 214 -13.62 -3.72 2.86
CA GLU A 214 -13.12 -3.86 1.49
C GLU A 214 -14.25 -3.72 0.45
N GLU A 215 -15.46 -4.16 0.79
CA GLU A 215 -16.64 -4.05 -0.07
C GLU A 215 -17.09 -2.60 -0.33
N ASP A 216 -16.72 -1.67 0.54
CA ASP A 216 -17.07 -0.25 0.41
C ASP A 216 -16.08 0.49 -0.52
N ILE A 217 -14.96 -0.14 -0.89
CA ILE A 217 -13.96 0.46 -1.78
C ILE A 217 -14.43 0.35 -3.23
N THR A 218 -14.46 1.49 -3.91
CA THR A 218 -14.73 1.59 -5.35
C THR A 218 -13.61 2.34 -6.06
N PHE A 219 -13.54 2.19 -7.37
CA PHE A 219 -12.59 2.92 -8.21
C PHE A 219 -12.86 4.44 -8.15
N GLU A 220 -14.15 4.80 -8.16
CA GLU A 220 -14.58 6.20 -8.02
C GLU A 220 -14.17 6.82 -6.70
N LEU A 221 -14.15 6.06 -5.59
CA LEU A 221 -13.74 6.57 -4.28
C LEU A 221 -12.28 7.07 -4.30
N PHE A 222 -11.38 6.34 -4.95
CA PHE A 222 -10.00 6.79 -5.11
C PHE A 222 -9.87 8.01 -6.04
N ALA A 223 -10.69 8.07 -7.10
CA ALA A 223 -10.73 9.26 -7.96
C ALA A 223 -11.26 10.49 -7.21
N ASP A 224 -12.26 10.32 -6.35
CA ASP A 224 -12.82 11.39 -5.53
C ASP A 224 -11.86 11.89 -4.45
N ASP A 225 -11.00 11.02 -3.89
CA ASP A 225 -9.89 11.45 -3.04
C ASP A 225 -8.94 12.38 -3.80
N ALA A 226 -8.54 12.01 -5.01
CA ALA A 226 -7.70 12.85 -5.85
C ALA A 226 -8.39 14.19 -6.20
N VAL A 227 -9.69 14.20 -6.47
CA VAL A 227 -10.50 15.42 -6.66
C VAL A 227 -10.40 16.33 -5.42
N LYS A 228 -10.56 15.79 -4.21
CA LYS A 228 -10.47 16.56 -2.97
C LYS A 228 -9.10 17.19 -2.77
N ILE A 229 -8.03 16.43 -3.08
CA ILE A 229 -6.67 16.96 -3.02
C ILE A 229 -6.51 18.10 -4.02
N ILE A 230 -6.89 17.89 -5.29
CA ILE A 230 -6.77 18.93 -6.34
C ILE A 230 -7.52 20.20 -5.95
N GLN A 231 -8.75 20.08 -5.46
CA GLN A 231 -9.55 21.23 -4.99
C GLN A 231 -8.88 22.00 -3.85
N TYR A 232 -8.28 21.28 -2.90
CA TYR A 232 -7.48 21.89 -1.84
C TYR A 232 -6.30 22.66 -2.40
N LEU A 233 -5.55 22.06 -3.35
CA LEU A 233 -4.38 22.70 -3.97
C LEU A 233 -4.76 23.95 -4.75
N GLN A 234 -5.86 23.89 -5.52
CA GLN A 234 -6.37 25.04 -6.30
C GLN A 234 -6.86 26.20 -5.42
N SER A 235 -7.31 25.91 -4.20
CA SER A 235 -7.77 26.93 -3.25
C SER A 235 -6.63 27.54 -2.41
N ASN A 236 -5.41 27.02 -2.51
CA ASN A 236 -4.27 27.44 -1.70
C ASN A 236 -3.34 28.37 -2.49
N GLU A 237 -3.26 29.64 -2.05
CA GLU A 237 -2.44 30.67 -2.67
C GLU A 237 -0.92 30.38 -2.69
N ALA A 238 -0.47 29.37 -1.96
CA ALA A 238 0.93 28.91 -2.02
C ALA A 238 1.27 28.24 -3.35
N PHE A 239 0.27 27.88 -4.17
CA PHE A 239 0.49 27.16 -5.43
C PHE A 239 0.06 28.00 -6.63
N THR A 240 0.93 28.12 -7.62
CA THR A 240 0.69 28.92 -8.85
C THR A 240 -0.08 28.15 -9.91
N SER A 241 0.12 26.84 -9.98
CA SER A 241 -0.55 25.91 -10.90
C SER A 241 -0.61 24.52 -10.28
N VAL A 242 -1.60 23.71 -10.70
CA VAL A 242 -1.78 22.32 -10.24
C VAL A 242 -1.58 21.37 -11.42
N HIS A 243 -0.67 20.43 -11.23
CA HIS A 243 -0.34 19.36 -12.15
C HIS A 243 -0.69 18.00 -11.53
N VAL A 244 -0.98 17.01 -12.36
CA VAL A 244 -1.26 15.64 -11.90
C VAL A 244 -0.33 14.67 -12.58
N ILE A 245 0.30 13.79 -11.80
CA ILE A 245 1.12 12.67 -12.26
C ILE A 245 0.41 11.39 -11.82
N GLY A 246 -0.10 10.61 -12.77
CA GLY A 246 -0.73 9.33 -12.49
C GLY A 246 0.16 8.18 -12.95
N HIS A 247 0.45 7.24 -12.07
CA HIS A 247 1.24 6.05 -12.39
C HIS A 247 0.36 4.81 -12.53
N SER A 248 0.52 4.06 -13.62
CA SER A 248 -0.20 2.81 -13.86
C SER A 248 -1.74 3.00 -13.78
N GLU A 249 -2.46 2.32 -12.88
CA GLU A 249 -3.87 2.57 -12.54
C GLU A 249 -4.12 4.04 -12.17
N GLY A 250 -3.18 4.64 -11.44
CA GLY A 250 -3.25 6.05 -11.03
C GLY A 250 -3.32 7.02 -12.21
N SER A 251 -2.89 6.61 -13.40
CA SER A 251 -3.09 7.40 -14.62
C SER A 251 -4.58 7.56 -14.93
N LEU A 252 -5.36 6.49 -14.88
CA LEU A 252 -6.81 6.57 -15.10
C LEU A 252 -7.53 7.34 -13.99
N LEU A 253 -7.16 7.12 -12.73
CA LEU A 253 -7.69 7.89 -11.59
C LEU A 253 -7.39 9.39 -11.73
N GLY A 254 -6.16 9.73 -12.13
CA GLY A 254 -5.73 11.09 -12.34
C GLY A 254 -6.46 11.77 -13.51
N MET A 255 -6.69 11.07 -14.61
CA MET A 255 -7.48 11.59 -15.73
C MET A 255 -8.93 11.89 -15.29
N LEU A 256 -9.57 10.99 -14.54
CA LEU A 256 -10.92 11.19 -14.02
C LEU A 256 -11.00 12.39 -13.05
N ALA A 257 -10.01 12.53 -12.17
CA ALA A 257 -9.94 13.65 -11.25
C ALA A 257 -9.69 14.98 -11.98
N ALA A 258 -8.75 14.99 -12.94
CA ALA A 258 -8.43 16.17 -13.74
C ALA A 258 -9.61 16.65 -14.61
N GLN A 259 -10.41 15.74 -15.16
CA GLN A 259 -11.65 16.09 -15.88
C GLN A 259 -12.68 16.80 -14.99
N LYS A 260 -12.77 16.39 -13.70
CA LYS A 260 -13.75 16.99 -12.77
C LYS A 260 -13.31 18.36 -12.24
N THR A 261 -12.01 18.63 -12.17
CA THR A 261 -11.47 19.80 -11.47
C THR A 261 -10.79 20.81 -12.42
N GLY A 262 -10.31 20.37 -13.58
CA GLY A 262 -9.34 21.10 -14.39
C GLY A 262 -7.96 21.13 -13.74
N VAL A 263 -6.92 20.94 -14.50
CA VAL A 263 -5.52 21.09 -14.05
C VAL A 263 -4.67 21.64 -15.18
N GLU A 264 -3.52 22.24 -14.86
CA GLU A 264 -2.62 22.83 -15.86
C GLU A 264 -2.03 21.77 -16.79
N SER A 265 -1.55 20.66 -16.23
CA SER A 265 -1.05 19.54 -17.03
C SER A 265 -1.26 18.20 -16.33
N PHE A 266 -1.24 17.16 -17.15
CA PHE A 266 -1.35 15.78 -16.74
C PHE A 266 -0.19 14.95 -17.29
N VAL A 267 0.44 14.13 -16.44
CA VAL A 267 1.51 13.19 -16.81
C VAL A 267 1.02 11.77 -16.55
N SER A 268 0.95 10.96 -17.59
CA SER A 268 0.69 9.52 -17.51
C SER A 268 2.02 8.78 -17.45
N LEU A 269 2.39 8.21 -16.31
CA LEU A 269 3.57 7.36 -16.15
C LEU A 269 3.17 5.90 -16.24
N ALA A 270 3.67 5.18 -17.24
CA ALA A 270 3.33 3.77 -17.45
C ALA A 270 1.81 3.52 -17.34
N GLY A 271 1.01 4.46 -17.88
CA GLY A 271 -0.43 4.47 -17.74
C GLY A 271 -1.13 3.46 -18.63
N VAL A 272 -2.16 2.81 -18.10
CA VAL A 272 -2.96 1.82 -18.83
C VAL A 272 -3.77 2.50 -19.94
N GLY A 273 -3.65 2.01 -21.16
CA GLY A 273 -4.40 2.48 -22.33
C GLY A 273 -5.54 1.57 -22.74
N ARG A 274 -5.65 0.39 -22.14
CA ARG A 274 -6.70 -0.61 -22.42
C ARG A 274 -7.66 -0.74 -21.25
N ALA A 275 -8.84 -1.29 -21.49
CA ALA A 275 -9.79 -1.62 -20.44
C ALA A 275 -9.17 -2.68 -19.49
N VAL A 276 -9.52 -2.62 -18.21
CA VAL A 276 -8.90 -3.48 -17.18
C VAL A 276 -9.11 -4.97 -17.41
N ASP A 277 -10.22 -5.37 -18.04
CA ASP A 277 -10.49 -6.76 -18.41
C ASP A 277 -9.46 -7.29 -19.44
N GLU A 278 -9.09 -6.48 -20.41
CA GLU A 278 -8.06 -6.82 -21.41
C GLU A 278 -6.68 -6.90 -20.76
N LEU A 279 -6.33 -5.91 -19.93
CA LEU A 279 -5.06 -5.84 -19.23
C LEU A 279 -4.85 -7.04 -18.29
N VAL A 280 -5.84 -7.37 -17.45
CA VAL A 280 -5.77 -8.49 -16.52
C VAL A 280 -5.56 -9.82 -17.25
N LEU A 281 -6.29 -10.04 -18.35
CA LEU A 281 -6.13 -11.27 -19.15
C LEU A 281 -4.74 -11.38 -19.76
N GLU A 282 -4.15 -10.29 -20.23
CA GLU A 282 -2.77 -10.31 -20.73
C GLU A 282 -1.75 -10.55 -19.63
N GLN A 283 -1.85 -9.85 -18.51
CA GLN A 283 -0.93 -10.04 -17.38
C GLN A 283 -0.96 -11.46 -16.82
N LEU A 284 -2.11 -12.14 -16.87
CA LEU A 284 -2.26 -13.52 -16.41
C LEU A 284 -1.92 -14.55 -17.51
N ALA A 285 -1.79 -14.12 -18.77
CA ALA A 285 -1.42 -15.02 -19.85
C ALA A 285 -0.07 -15.68 -19.62
N GLY A 286 -0.02 -17.01 -19.72
CA GLY A 286 1.19 -17.80 -19.46
C GLY A 286 1.52 -18.03 -17.98
N GLN A 287 0.76 -17.44 -17.05
CA GLN A 287 0.92 -17.66 -15.60
C GLN A 287 -0.15 -18.63 -15.05
N LEU A 288 -1.29 -18.72 -15.68
CA LEU A 288 -2.41 -19.56 -15.26
C LEU A 288 -2.68 -20.70 -16.27
N THR A 289 -3.36 -21.75 -15.79
CA THR A 289 -3.83 -22.82 -16.66
C THR A 289 -4.95 -22.35 -17.57
N PRO A 290 -5.23 -23.05 -18.71
CA PRO A 290 -6.34 -22.70 -19.59
C PRO A 290 -7.70 -22.65 -18.89
N GLU A 291 -7.91 -23.51 -17.88
CA GLU A 291 -9.14 -23.56 -17.07
C GLU A 291 -9.30 -22.28 -16.24
N LEU A 292 -8.23 -21.84 -15.56
CA LEU A 292 -8.21 -20.61 -14.75
C LEU A 292 -8.33 -19.36 -15.64
N ILE A 293 -7.75 -19.34 -16.83
CA ILE A 293 -7.96 -18.26 -17.82
C ILE A 293 -9.44 -18.22 -18.25
N THR A 294 -10.08 -19.37 -18.44
CA THR A 294 -11.50 -19.42 -18.77
C THR A 294 -12.37 -18.93 -17.62
N GLU A 295 -12.05 -19.32 -16.38
CA GLU A 295 -12.73 -18.83 -15.18
C GLU A 295 -12.56 -17.29 -15.05
N THR A 296 -11.34 -16.79 -15.25
CA THR A 296 -11.04 -15.34 -15.26
C THR A 296 -11.90 -14.58 -16.27
N LYS A 297 -12.01 -15.09 -17.52
CA LYS A 297 -12.86 -14.47 -18.56
C LYS A 297 -14.32 -14.44 -18.14
N ASN A 298 -14.83 -15.53 -17.57
CA ASN A 298 -16.22 -15.61 -17.13
C ASN A 298 -16.48 -14.66 -15.96
N ALA A 299 -15.58 -14.60 -14.98
CA ALA A 299 -15.66 -13.67 -13.86
C ALA A 299 -15.70 -12.22 -14.34
N LEU A 300 -14.75 -11.81 -15.18
CA LEU A 300 -14.71 -10.46 -15.75
C LEU A 300 -15.98 -10.13 -16.54
N ALA A 301 -16.51 -11.09 -17.32
CA ALA A 301 -17.75 -10.89 -18.08
C ALA A 301 -18.98 -10.70 -17.19
N SER A 302 -19.06 -11.39 -16.04
CA SER A 302 -20.12 -11.20 -15.04
C SER A 302 -19.96 -9.85 -14.33
N LEU A 303 -18.76 -9.55 -13.85
CA LEU A 303 -18.48 -8.29 -13.15
C LEU A 303 -18.71 -7.07 -14.03
N LYS A 304 -18.41 -7.16 -15.33
CA LYS A 304 -18.70 -6.09 -16.31
C LYS A 304 -20.19 -5.77 -16.46
N LYS A 305 -21.06 -6.74 -16.13
CA LYS A 305 -22.52 -6.55 -16.07
C LYS A 305 -23.00 -6.10 -14.69
N GLY A 306 -22.12 -6.01 -13.71
CA GLY A 306 -22.47 -5.74 -12.31
C GLY A 306 -22.93 -6.98 -11.54
N GLU A 307 -22.72 -8.19 -12.07
CA GLU A 307 -23.11 -9.45 -11.46
C GLU A 307 -21.97 -10.00 -10.62
N LEU A 308 -22.23 -10.29 -9.33
CA LEU A 308 -21.23 -10.86 -8.42
C LEU A 308 -20.99 -12.34 -8.73
N VAL A 309 -19.74 -12.79 -8.53
CA VAL A 309 -19.29 -14.16 -8.68
C VAL A 309 -19.09 -14.76 -7.28
N GLU A 310 -19.96 -15.70 -6.89
CA GLU A 310 -19.95 -16.29 -5.54
C GLU A 310 -18.76 -17.23 -5.29
N LYS A 311 -18.37 -17.98 -6.32
CA LYS A 311 -17.30 -18.99 -6.23
C LYS A 311 -16.16 -18.65 -7.15
N VAL A 312 -14.99 -18.52 -6.57
CA VAL A 312 -13.74 -18.20 -7.26
C VAL A 312 -12.67 -19.18 -6.77
N SER A 313 -11.91 -19.74 -7.71
CA SER A 313 -10.77 -20.62 -7.40
C SER A 313 -9.76 -19.95 -6.48
N PRO A 314 -9.08 -20.72 -5.60
CA PRO A 314 -8.10 -20.16 -4.65
C PRO A 314 -7.04 -19.26 -5.32
N GLU A 315 -6.58 -19.63 -6.50
CA GLU A 315 -5.57 -18.92 -7.27
C GLU A 315 -6.04 -17.54 -7.77
N LEU A 316 -7.36 -17.36 -7.91
CA LEU A 316 -7.98 -16.14 -8.39
C LEU A 316 -8.54 -15.25 -7.26
N GLN A 317 -8.43 -15.68 -6.00
CA GLN A 317 -8.96 -14.93 -4.84
C GLN A 317 -8.33 -13.53 -4.72
N GLY A 318 -7.08 -13.38 -5.10
CA GLY A 318 -6.40 -12.07 -5.10
C GLY A 318 -7.15 -11.01 -5.91
N LEU A 319 -7.77 -11.41 -7.04
CA LEU A 319 -8.43 -10.51 -7.99
C LEU A 319 -9.96 -10.52 -7.88
N PHE A 320 -10.57 -11.64 -7.47
CA PHE A 320 -12.01 -11.83 -7.59
C PHE A 320 -12.69 -12.33 -6.32
N ARG A 321 -12.01 -12.31 -5.13
CA ARG A 321 -12.73 -12.59 -3.88
C ARG A 321 -13.94 -11.66 -3.75
N PRO A 322 -15.04 -12.11 -3.11
CA PRO A 322 -16.29 -11.34 -3.07
C PRO A 322 -16.12 -9.89 -2.61
N SER A 323 -15.24 -9.65 -1.64
CA SER A 323 -15.00 -8.32 -1.06
C SER A 323 -14.35 -7.32 -2.01
N VAL A 324 -13.57 -7.78 -3.01
CA VAL A 324 -12.92 -6.88 -4.00
C VAL A 324 -13.76 -6.67 -5.26
N GLN A 325 -14.84 -7.44 -5.43
CA GLN A 325 -15.64 -7.35 -6.67
C GLN A 325 -16.34 -5.99 -6.87
N PRO A 326 -16.83 -5.27 -5.85
CA PRO A 326 -17.34 -3.92 -6.03
C PRO A 326 -16.32 -2.96 -6.65
N TYR A 327 -15.06 -3.07 -6.23
CA TYR A 327 -13.96 -2.32 -6.83
C TYR A 327 -13.77 -2.68 -8.30
N MET A 328 -13.69 -3.96 -8.64
CA MET A 328 -13.54 -4.43 -10.03
C MET A 328 -14.73 -4.01 -10.91
N ILE A 329 -15.96 -4.14 -10.43
CA ILE A 329 -17.18 -3.69 -11.13
C ILE A 329 -17.10 -2.20 -11.44
N SER A 330 -16.66 -1.40 -10.48
CA SER A 330 -16.54 0.05 -10.64
C SER A 330 -15.43 0.42 -11.63
N TRP A 331 -14.29 -0.26 -11.60
CA TRP A 331 -13.19 -0.03 -12.53
C TRP A 331 -13.54 -0.42 -13.98
N LEU A 332 -14.22 -1.57 -14.16
CA LEU A 332 -14.66 -2.08 -15.46
C LEU A 332 -15.59 -1.13 -16.26
N LYS A 333 -16.13 -0.10 -15.61
CA LYS A 333 -16.94 0.94 -16.30
C LYS A 333 -16.10 1.87 -17.18
N TYR A 334 -14.80 1.95 -16.96
CA TYR A 334 -13.94 2.96 -17.58
C TYR A 334 -13.07 2.37 -18.66
N ASN A 335 -13.05 3.07 -19.82
CA ASN A 335 -12.09 2.83 -20.90
C ASN A 335 -11.11 4.01 -20.92
N PRO A 336 -9.80 3.80 -20.68
CA PRO A 336 -8.81 4.87 -20.59
C PRO A 336 -8.74 5.74 -21.83
N VAL A 337 -8.88 5.15 -23.03
CA VAL A 337 -8.88 5.90 -24.31
C VAL A 337 -10.05 6.88 -24.36
N SER A 338 -11.25 6.44 -23.95
CA SER A 338 -12.42 7.32 -23.91
C SER A 338 -12.29 8.42 -22.85
N VAL A 339 -11.60 8.13 -21.75
CA VAL A 339 -11.37 9.11 -20.69
C VAL A 339 -10.36 10.17 -21.18
N ILE A 340 -9.21 9.78 -21.74
CA ILE A 340 -8.19 10.75 -22.17
C ILE A 340 -8.69 11.66 -23.30
N GLN A 341 -9.62 11.20 -24.14
CA GLN A 341 -10.22 12.01 -25.22
C GLN A 341 -10.90 13.28 -24.70
N ASN A 342 -11.43 13.24 -23.48
CA ASN A 342 -12.15 14.35 -22.86
C ASN A 342 -11.28 15.13 -21.86
N LEU A 343 -9.98 14.87 -21.80
CA LEU A 343 -9.07 15.56 -20.91
C LEU A 343 -8.56 16.85 -21.59
N GLU A 344 -8.89 18.00 -21.01
CA GLU A 344 -8.50 19.30 -21.55
C GLU A 344 -7.03 19.66 -21.26
N ALA A 345 -6.49 19.14 -20.14
CA ALA A 345 -5.13 19.41 -19.68
C ALA A 345 -4.06 19.04 -20.74
N ARG A 346 -3.00 19.84 -20.82
CA ARG A 346 -1.80 19.44 -21.56
C ARG A 346 -1.33 18.08 -21.03
N THR A 347 -0.98 17.16 -21.92
CA THR A 347 -0.75 15.77 -21.52
C THR A 347 0.60 15.26 -22.03
N LEU A 348 1.39 14.71 -21.11
CA LEU A 348 2.60 13.93 -21.38
C LEU A 348 2.34 12.46 -21.05
N ILE A 349 2.62 11.58 -21.98
CA ILE A 349 2.58 10.12 -21.79
C ILE A 349 4.03 9.64 -21.75
N VAL A 350 4.44 8.99 -20.68
CA VAL A 350 5.78 8.43 -20.51
C VAL A 350 5.69 6.92 -20.35
N GLN A 351 6.41 6.20 -21.20
CA GLN A 351 6.42 4.73 -21.21
C GLN A 351 7.85 4.20 -21.22
N GLY A 352 8.16 3.31 -20.29
CA GLY A 352 9.44 2.60 -20.28
C GLY A 352 9.44 1.43 -21.27
N THR A 353 10.56 1.25 -22.00
CA THR A 353 10.66 0.15 -22.99
C THR A 353 10.84 -1.23 -22.34
N ASN A 354 11.27 -1.27 -21.07
CA ASN A 354 11.46 -2.51 -20.31
C ASN A 354 10.34 -2.75 -19.27
N ASP A 355 9.19 -2.08 -19.43
CA ASP A 355 8.03 -2.29 -18.57
C ASP A 355 7.40 -3.65 -18.85
N LEU A 356 7.32 -4.50 -17.80
CA LEU A 356 6.76 -5.86 -17.87
C LEU A 356 5.26 -5.93 -17.52
N GLN A 357 4.65 -4.81 -17.09
CA GLN A 357 3.27 -4.76 -16.64
C GLN A 357 2.36 -4.00 -17.59
N VAL A 358 2.81 -2.84 -18.08
CA VAL A 358 2.12 -1.99 -19.03
C VAL A 358 3.05 -1.80 -20.23
N VAL A 359 2.59 -2.18 -21.40
CA VAL A 359 3.43 -2.26 -22.59
C VAL A 359 3.23 -1.02 -23.50
N ALA A 360 4.13 -0.84 -24.47
CA ALA A 360 4.09 0.29 -25.39
C ALA A 360 2.72 0.49 -26.08
N MET A 361 1.97 -0.60 -26.33
CA MET A 361 0.64 -0.55 -26.91
C MET A 361 -0.36 0.28 -26.08
N ASP A 362 -0.21 0.29 -24.75
CA ASP A 362 -1.05 1.11 -23.87
C ASP A 362 -0.78 2.60 -24.07
N ALA A 363 0.49 2.98 -24.13
CA ALA A 363 0.90 4.36 -24.40
C ALA A 363 0.45 4.83 -25.79
N GLU A 364 0.54 3.97 -26.81
CA GLU A 364 0.04 4.23 -28.17
C GLU A 364 -1.48 4.40 -28.21
N ALA A 365 -2.22 3.58 -27.44
CA ALA A 365 -3.66 3.68 -27.33
C ALA A 365 -4.08 5.02 -26.69
N LEU A 366 -3.42 5.45 -25.61
CA LEU A 366 -3.63 6.76 -25.00
C LEU A 366 -3.31 7.90 -25.98
N LYS A 367 -2.17 7.84 -26.67
CA LYS A 367 -1.76 8.81 -27.69
C LYS A 367 -2.77 8.91 -28.83
N LYS A 368 -3.29 7.78 -29.27
CA LYS A 368 -4.35 7.73 -30.30
C LYS A 368 -5.67 8.33 -29.81
N GLY A 369 -5.97 8.16 -28.51
CA GLY A 369 -7.15 8.75 -27.87
C GLY A 369 -7.11 10.27 -27.82
N LYS A 370 -5.91 10.86 -27.62
CA LYS A 370 -5.69 12.32 -27.57
C LYS A 370 -4.43 12.69 -28.37
N ASN A 371 -4.64 13.07 -29.64
CA ASN A 371 -3.54 13.29 -30.59
C ASN A 371 -2.62 14.46 -30.29
N ASP A 372 -3.06 15.42 -29.51
CA ASP A 372 -2.29 16.60 -29.07
C ASP A 372 -1.42 16.34 -27.82
N THR A 373 -1.29 15.09 -27.37
CA THR A 373 -0.39 14.72 -26.29
C THR A 373 1.06 14.60 -26.77
N THR A 374 2.01 14.77 -25.86
CA THR A 374 3.40 14.34 -26.06
C THR A 374 3.56 12.90 -25.60
N LEU A 375 4.19 12.05 -26.44
CA LEU A 375 4.52 10.67 -26.09
C LEU A 375 6.04 10.54 -26.02
N LEU A 376 6.55 10.08 -24.86
CA LEU A 376 7.95 9.84 -24.61
C LEU A 376 8.17 8.36 -24.26
N TYR A 377 9.02 7.69 -25.02
CA TYR A 377 9.58 6.41 -24.64
C TYR A 377 10.90 6.60 -23.93
N VAL A 378 11.06 5.97 -22.75
CA VAL A 378 12.29 6.00 -21.97
C VAL A 378 12.96 4.63 -22.10
N GLU A 379 14.09 4.61 -22.82
CA GLU A 379 14.79 3.37 -23.12
C GLU A 379 15.37 2.71 -21.86
N GLY A 380 15.06 1.43 -21.62
CA GLY A 380 15.52 0.68 -20.45
C GLY A 380 14.75 0.94 -19.17
N MET A 381 13.79 1.86 -19.13
CA MET A 381 12.98 2.10 -17.94
C MET A 381 11.93 0.99 -17.77
N ASN A 382 11.77 0.49 -16.54
CA ASN A 382 10.74 -0.48 -16.17
C ASN A 382 9.51 0.18 -15.51
N HIS A 383 8.55 -0.66 -15.07
CA HIS A 383 7.31 -0.20 -14.49
C HIS A 383 7.47 0.65 -13.23
N ILE A 384 8.46 0.35 -12.38
CA ILE A 384 8.76 1.14 -11.17
C ILE A 384 9.71 2.31 -11.42
N LEU A 385 9.82 2.76 -12.67
CA LEU A 385 10.53 3.97 -13.09
C LEU A 385 12.07 3.91 -12.90
N LYS A 386 12.63 2.71 -12.82
CA LYS A 386 14.06 2.47 -12.68
C LYS A 386 14.67 2.01 -14.00
N ASN A 387 15.98 2.21 -14.18
CA ASN A 387 16.70 1.51 -15.24
C ASN A 387 16.78 0.02 -14.92
N ALA A 388 16.38 -0.84 -15.84
CA ALA A 388 16.29 -2.28 -15.60
C ALA A 388 16.72 -3.06 -16.85
N PRO A 389 17.28 -4.28 -16.70
CA PRO A 389 17.60 -5.15 -17.83
C PRO A 389 16.33 -5.67 -18.54
N THR A 390 16.51 -6.21 -19.73
CA THR A 390 15.41 -6.76 -20.54
C THR A 390 14.97 -8.16 -20.07
N ASP A 391 15.86 -8.91 -19.39
CA ASP A 391 15.48 -10.20 -18.84
C ASP A 391 14.58 -10.05 -17.62
N ARG A 392 13.60 -10.94 -17.50
CA ARG A 392 12.55 -10.85 -16.47
C ARG A 392 13.10 -10.91 -15.04
N GLU A 393 14.10 -11.77 -14.78
CA GLU A 393 14.63 -11.96 -13.43
C GLU A 393 15.38 -10.72 -12.95
N GLY A 394 16.29 -10.20 -13.77
CA GLY A 394 17.03 -8.98 -13.48
C GLY A 394 16.11 -7.75 -13.36
N ASN A 395 15.08 -7.67 -14.22
CA ASN A 395 14.11 -6.59 -14.16
C ASN A 395 13.33 -6.62 -12.82
N LEU A 396 12.78 -7.77 -12.43
CA LEU A 396 12.03 -7.92 -11.18
C LEU A 396 12.92 -7.74 -9.94
N ALA A 397 14.21 -8.04 -10.02
CA ALA A 397 15.15 -7.81 -8.90
C ALA A 397 15.23 -6.33 -8.50
N THR A 398 15.01 -5.40 -9.44
CA THR A 398 15.00 -3.95 -9.16
C THR A 398 13.86 -3.52 -8.25
N TYR A 399 12.77 -4.29 -8.15
CA TYR A 399 11.57 -3.92 -7.39
C TYR A 399 11.79 -3.92 -5.86
N ALA A 400 12.78 -4.67 -5.39
CA ALA A 400 13.10 -4.77 -3.97
C ALA A 400 14.31 -3.92 -3.56
N ASP A 401 14.80 -3.03 -4.43
CA ASP A 401 15.99 -2.22 -4.18
C ASP A 401 15.66 -0.72 -4.20
N ALA A 402 15.36 -0.18 -3.02
CA ALA A 402 15.12 1.25 -2.82
C ALA A 402 16.36 2.13 -3.05
N THR A 403 17.57 1.54 -3.16
CA THR A 403 18.80 2.31 -3.41
C THR A 403 19.00 2.67 -4.87
N LEU A 404 18.32 1.97 -5.79
CA LEU A 404 18.38 2.27 -7.21
C LEU A 404 17.73 3.63 -7.50
N PRO A 405 18.40 4.52 -8.24
CA PRO A 405 17.81 5.82 -8.60
C PRO A 405 16.67 5.65 -9.62
N LEU A 406 15.85 6.69 -9.77
CA LEU A 406 14.95 6.82 -10.92
C LEU A 406 15.75 6.80 -12.22
N HIS A 407 15.09 6.39 -13.31
CA HIS A 407 15.70 6.49 -14.62
C HIS A 407 16.13 7.94 -14.91
N PRO A 408 17.38 8.19 -15.34
CA PRO A 408 17.95 9.54 -15.40
C PRO A 408 17.22 10.50 -16.36
N GLU A 409 16.51 9.98 -17.37
CA GLU A 409 15.76 10.81 -18.31
C GLU A 409 14.37 11.22 -17.78
N LEU A 410 13.84 10.54 -16.77
CA LEU A 410 12.46 10.72 -16.33
C LEU A 410 12.22 12.10 -15.71
N LEU A 411 12.97 12.44 -14.68
CA LEU A 411 12.78 13.69 -13.93
C LEU A 411 12.98 14.92 -14.82
N PRO A 412 14.06 15.03 -15.63
CA PRO A 412 14.22 16.16 -16.54
C PRO A 412 13.07 16.32 -17.53
N ALA A 413 12.54 15.22 -18.08
CA ALA A 413 11.43 15.28 -19.04
C ALA A 413 10.14 15.80 -18.39
N ILE A 414 9.81 15.33 -17.18
CA ILE A 414 8.63 15.80 -16.44
C ILE A 414 8.78 17.28 -16.07
N CYS A 415 9.95 17.69 -15.55
CA CYS A 415 10.22 19.07 -15.20
C CYS A 415 10.11 20.00 -16.40
N ALA A 416 10.72 19.64 -17.54
CA ALA A 416 10.63 20.42 -18.77
C ALA A 416 9.18 20.61 -19.20
N PHE A 417 8.41 19.53 -19.24
CA PHE A 417 7.01 19.56 -19.62
C PHE A 417 6.14 20.43 -18.70
N MET A 418 6.34 20.34 -17.38
CA MET A 418 5.56 21.14 -16.42
C MET A 418 5.91 22.64 -16.43
N LYS A 419 7.17 22.99 -16.75
CA LYS A 419 7.66 24.36 -16.80
C LYS A 419 7.41 25.06 -18.16
N GLU A 420 6.95 24.37 -19.19
CA GLU A 420 6.57 24.98 -20.46
C GLU A 420 5.39 25.93 -20.26
N GLU A 421 5.61 27.23 -20.51
CA GLU A 421 4.54 28.23 -20.57
C GLU A 421 3.69 28.01 -21.84
N GLN A 422 2.37 28.22 -21.77
CA GLN A 422 1.47 28.18 -22.93
C GLN A 422 1.69 29.37 -23.85
#